data_ff3f1737aef960133dd9afe431844201
#
_entry.id   ff3f1737aef960133dd9afe431844201
#
_cell.length_a   1.000
_cell.length_b   1.000
_cell.length_c   1.000
_cell.angle_alpha   90.00
_cell.angle_beta   90.00
_cell.angle_gamma   90.00
#
_symmetry.space_group_name_H-M   'P 1'
#
loop_
_entity.id
_entity.type
_entity.pdbx_description
1 polymer ?
#
loop_
_entity_poly.entity_id
_entity_poly.type
_entity_poly.pdbx_seq_one_letter_code
_entity_poly.pdbx_strand_id
1 'polypeptide(L)'
;MLRLGGTASPGHITVFRGLKTHFQQQGIALDWVLYADYDALVDAFVTREIDLAWNGPISYVHIKQRLNDPCRVVAMRDVDINFRTQLFTRRDSSITTLADLKGKRVALGSRGSAQAGLLPYYFLKQHGLDPQRDLAAYTFAEDREPSPLSDERAVVELVLKGAYEAGAVSQRTLEGLTEQGQLMPDTLRVFWSSPGYSHCCFTAHRDLDAGVAQQITDAFISMQYTDRLGKEVLDGEGCQAFVPGITTGWEALESALSEPIR
;
A
#
# COMPACT_ATOMS: atom_id res chain seq x y z
N MET A 1 -10.04 15.24 22.64
CA MET A 1 -10.00 15.48 21.17
C MET A 1 -8.97 14.54 20.61
N LEU A 2 -9.35 13.66 19.69
CA LEU A 2 -8.46 12.70 19.05
C LEU A 2 -7.61 13.40 18.00
N ARG A 3 -6.38 12.94 17.80
CA ARG A 3 -5.44 13.47 16.78
C ARG A 3 -5.03 12.37 15.81
N LEU A 4 -5.41 12.54 14.53
CA LEU A 4 -5.08 11.62 13.43
C LEU A 4 -3.85 12.12 12.69
N GLY A 5 -2.82 11.28 12.58
CA GLY A 5 -1.65 11.53 11.76
C GLY A 5 -1.71 10.80 10.40
N GLY A 6 -1.11 11.41 9.39
CA GLY A 6 -0.86 10.82 8.08
C GLY A 6 0.36 11.44 7.43
N THR A 7 0.72 10.99 6.23
CA THR A 7 1.81 11.59 5.45
C THR A 7 1.30 12.70 4.55
N ALA A 8 2.14 13.71 4.31
CA ALA A 8 1.81 14.82 3.43
C ALA A 8 1.76 14.35 1.97
N SER A 9 0.57 14.39 1.40
CA SER A 9 0.33 14.22 -0.04
C SER A 9 -0.74 15.20 -0.51
N PRO A 10 -0.78 15.56 -1.80
CA PRO A 10 -1.77 16.53 -2.31
C PRO A 10 -3.22 16.13 -2.01
N GLY A 11 -3.57 14.85 -2.05
CA GLY A 11 -4.91 14.33 -1.78
C GLY A 11 -5.28 14.30 -0.29
N HIS A 12 -4.30 14.08 0.60
CA HIS A 12 -4.56 13.86 2.02
C HIS A 12 -5.19 15.08 2.72
N ILE A 13 -4.88 16.31 2.31
CA ILE A 13 -5.50 17.51 2.92
C ILE A 13 -7.02 17.48 2.76
N THR A 14 -7.51 17.18 1.57
CA THR A 14 -8.95 17.10 1.29
C THR A 14 -9.58 15.94 2.06
N VAL A 15 -8.98 14.77 1.98
CA VAL A 15 -9.44 13.56 2.69
C VAL A 15 -9.52 13.80 4.21
N PHE A 16 -8.46 14.31 4.83
CA PHE A 16 -8.39 14.51 6.29
C PHE A 16 -9.34 15.62 6.76
N ARG A 17 -9.59 16.65 5.95
CA ARG A 17 -10.67 17.62 6.22
C ARG A 17 -12.03 16.97 6.19
N GLY A 18 -12.28 16.12 5.20
CA GLY A 18 -13.52 15.36 5.08
C GLY A 18 -13.73 14.40 6.25
N LEU A 19 -12.70 13.65 6.62
CA LEU A 19 -12.72 12.77 7.80
C LEU A 19 -13.04 13.57 9.07
N LYS A 20 -12.33 14.70 9.32
CA LYS A 20 -12.63 15.58 10.47
C LYS A 20 -14.09 16.00 10.50
N THR A 21 -14.63 16.44 9.37
CA THR A 21 -16.04 16.87 9.27
C THR A 21 -17.00 15.71 9.57
N HIS A 22 -16.76 14.54 8.97
CA HIS A 22 -17.59 13.36 9.18
C HIS A 22 -17.58 12.90 10.65
N PHE A 23 -16.39 12.81 11.26
CA PHE A 23 -16.26 12.43 12.67
C PHE A 23 -16.96 13.40 13.62
N GLN A 24 -16.88 14.71 13.33
CA GLN A 24 -17.62 15.73 14.10
C GLN A 24 -19.14 15.53 14.00
N GLN A 25 -19.65 15.14 12.82
CA GLN A 25 -21.07 14.82 12.63
C GLN A 25 -21.50 13.58 13.45
N GLN A 26 -20.55 12.66 13.70
CA GLN A 26 -20.75 11.48 14.56
C GLN A 26 -20.50 11.79 16.07
N GLY A 27 -20.29 13.05 16.43
CA GLY A 27 -20.04 13.46 17.83
C GLY A 27 -18.61 13.20 18.32
N ILE A 28 -17.68 12.86 17.42
CA ILE A 28 -16.27 12.59 17.76
C ILE A 28 -15.43 13.80 17.40
N ALA A 29 -14.79 14.41 18.41
CA ALA A 29 -13.86 15.52 18.22
C ALA A 29 -12.53 14.99 17.67
N LEU A 30 -12.30 15.15 16.36
CA LEU A 30 -11.09 14.76 15.64
C LEU A 30 -10.35 15.99 15.12
N ASP A 31 -9.04 16.02 15.30
CA ASP A 31 -8.12 16.90 14.57
C ASP A 31 -7.06 16.07 13.85
N TRP A 32 -6.26 16.69 12.98
CA TRP A 32 -5.29 15.95 12.18
C TRP A 32 -4.00 16.73 11.94
N VAL A 33 -2.94 15.98 11.65
CA VAL A 33 -1.62 16.49 11.30
C VAL A 33 -1.00 15.64 10.19
N LEU A 34 -0.26 16.26 9.27
CA LEU A 34 0.46 15.57 8.21
C LEU A 34 1.96 15.69 8.46
N TYR A 35 2.65 14.57 8.39
CA TYR A 35 4.10 14.45 8.52
C TYR A 35 4.77 14.38 7.16
N ALA A 36 6.03 14.75 7.08
CA ALA A 36 6.79 14.79 5.83
C ALA A 36 6.92 13.38 5.18
N ASP A 37 7.05 12.36 6.01
CA ASP A 37 7.26 10.98 5.60
C ASP A 37 6.68 9.97 6.61
N TYR A 38 6.80 8.68 6.29
CA TYR A 38 6.31 7.61 7.15
C TYR A 38 7.14 7.42 8.42
N ASP A 39 8.44 7.73 8.41
CA ASP A 39 9.28 7.59 9.60
C ASP A 39 8.86 8.60 10.66
N ALA A 40 8.62 9.86 10.28
CA ALA A 40 8.08 10.88 11.17
C ALA A 40 6.68 10.53 11.69
N LEU A 41 5.82 9.93 10.87
CA LEU A 41 4.50 9.43 11.30
C LEU A 41 4.62 8.32 12.34
N VAL A 42 5.50 7.34 12.09
CA VAL A 42 5.79 6.23 13.01
C VAL A 42 6.32 6.76 14.35
N ASP A 43 7.28 7.70 14.30
CA ASP A 43 7.82 8.35 15.49
C ASP A 43 6.75 9.04 16.32
N ALA A 44 5.91 9.85 15.68
CA ALA A 44 4.81 10.58 16.32
C ALA A 44 3.80 9.64 16.98
N PHE A 45 3.47 8.52 16.33
CA PHE A 45 2.57 7.52 16.90
C PHE A 45 3.21 6.82 18.10
N VAL A 46 4.44 6.33 17.96
CA VAL A 46 5.16 5.62 19.03
C VAL A 46 5.39 6.50 20.26
N THR A 47 5.66 7.79 20.06
CA THR A 47 5.84 8.77 21.16
C THR A 47 4.52 9.34 21.69
N ARG A 48 3.39 8.90 21.17
CA ARG A 48 2.03 9.34 21.57
C ARG A 48 1.77 10.83 21.30
N GLU A 49 2.40 11.39 20.29
CA GLU A 49 2.06 12.72 19.79
C GLU A 49 0.69 12.71 19.09
N ILE A 50 0.32 11.57 18.50
CA ILE A 50 -0.98 11.32 17.86
C ILE A 50 -1.66 10.09 18.45
N ASP A 51 -3.00 10.06 18.41
CA ASP A 51 -3.82 8.96 18.91
C ASP A 51 -4.12 7.92 17.85
N LEU A 52 -4.21 8.37 16.59
CA LEU A 52 -4.53 7.56 15.41
C LEU A 52 -3.49 7.81 14.33
N ALA A 53 -3.14 6.77 13.56
CA ALA A 53 -2.26 6.89 12.41
C ALA A 53 -2.88 6.23 11.16
N TRP A 54 -2.84 6.96 10.04
CA TRP A 54 -3.09 6.40 8.71
C TRP A 54 -1.79 5.86 8.14
N ASN A 55 -1.66 4.54 8.13
CA ASN A 55 -0.44 3.84 7.83
C ASN A 55 -0.43 3.24 6.44
N GLY A 56 0.70 3.39 5.74
CA GLY A 56 1.08 2.41 4.74
C GLY A 56 1.47 1.07 5.40
N PRO A 57 1.54 -0.02 4.63
CA PRO A 57 1.76 -1.34 5.21
C PRO A 57 3.11 -1.48 5.94
N ILE A 58 4.17 -0.86 5.43
CA ILE A 58 5.50 -0.89 6.07
C ILE A 58 5.50 -0.10 7.38
N SER A 59 4.89 1.09 7.41
CA SER A 59 4.83 1.92 8.63
C SER A 59 4.03 1.22 9.74
N TYR A 60 2.95 0.51 9.40
CA TYR A 60 2.23 -0.29 10.40
C TYR A 60 3.11 -1.38 11.01
N VAL A 61 3.87 -2.12 10.18
CA VAL A 61 4.78 -3.15 10.69
C VAL A 61 5.88 -2.54 11.58
N HIS A 62 6.42 -1.38 11.22
CA HIS A 62 7.40 -0.67 12.06
C HIS A 62 6.80 -0.24 13.41
N ILE A 63 5.56 0.28 13.42
CA ILE A 63 4.84 0.61 14.67
C ILE A 63 4.70 -0.65 15.53
N LYS A 64 4.19 -1.75 14.93
CA LYS A 64 4.01 -3.04 15.61
C LYS A 64 5.32 -3.55 16.23
N GLN A 65 6.42 -3.47 15.49
CA GLN A 65 7.73 -3.90 15.98
C GLN A 65 8.26 -3.01 17.11
N ARG A 66 8.18 -1.68 16.96
CA ARG A 66 8.70 -0.72 17.95
C ARG A 66 7.92 -0.75 19.27
N LEU A 67 6.61 -0.97 19.21
CA LEU A 67 5.76 -1.09 20.39
C LEU A 67 5.68 -2.52 20.92
N ASN A 68 6.17 -3.51 20.17
CA ASN A 68 5.93 -4.94 20.41
C ASN A 68 4.43 -5.24 20.61
N ASP A 69 3.58 -4.59 19.82
CA ASP A 69 2.13 -4.62 19.95
C ASP A 69 1.48 -4.38 18.56
N PRO A 70 0.52 -5.20 18.14
CA PRO A 70 -0.21 -4.99 16.89
C PRO A 70 -1.12 -3.75 16.89
N CYS A 71 -1.24 -3.05 18.03
CA CYS A 71 -2.17 -1.94 18.23
C CYS A 71 -3.64 -2.35 17.98
N ARG A 72 -4.52 -1.38 17.85
CA ARG A 72 -5.88 -1.58 17.34
C ARG A 72 -5.92 -1.14 15.89
N VAL A 73 -6.22 -2.04 14.98
CA VAL A 73 -6.54 -1.64 13.60
C VAL A 73 -8.02 -1.28 13.59
N VAL A 74 -8.33 0.01 13.59
CA VAL A 74 -9.71 0.51 13.75
C VAL A 74 -10.49 0.53 12.46
N ALA A 75 -9.81 0.75 11.32
CA ALA A 75 -10.43 0.71 10.00
C ALA A 75 -9.40 0.38 8.92
N MET A 76 -9.88 -0.13 7.80
CA MET A 76 -9.15 -0.30 6.55
C MET A 76 -10.05 0.15 5.38
N ARG A 77 -9.46 0.42 4.22
CA ARG A 77 -10.24 0.52 3.00
C ARG A 77 -10.63 -0.89 2.54
N ASP A 78 -11.78 -1.04 1.90
CA ASP A 78 -12.24 -2.31 1.34
C ASP A 78 -11.22 -2.95 0.40
N VAL A 79 -10.43 -2.12 -0.27
CA VAL A 79 -9.37 -2.50 -1.21
C VAL A 79 -8.06 -2.95 -0.55
N ASP A 80 -7.89 -2.72 0.75
CA ASP A 80 -6.66 -3.07 1.49
C ASP A 80 -6.70 -4.48 2.09
N ILE A 81 -7.84 -5.15 2.03
CA ILE A 81 -7.99 -6.53 2.45
C ILE A 81 -7.72 -7.44 1.25
N ASN A 82 -6.89 -8.45 1.43
CA ASN A 82 -6.50 -9.39 0.37
C ASN A 82 -5.82 -8.70 -0.82
N PHE A 83 -5.02 -7.67 -0.53
CA PHE A 83 -4.24 -6.93 -1.52
C PHE A 83 -3.20 -7.84 -2.18
N ARG A 84 -2.86 -7.61 -3.45
CA ARG A 84 -1.95 -8.50 -4.19
C ARG A 84 -0.90 -7.74 -4.96
N THR A 85 0.29 -8.27 -4.95
CA THR A 85 1.38 -7.97 -5.87
C THR A 85 1.23 -8.84 -7.12
N GLN A 86 1.48 -8.28 -8.29
CA GLN A 86 1.49 -9.01 -9.55
C GLN A 86 2.81 -8.82 -10.28
N LEU A 87 3.34 -9.93 -10.79
CA LEU A 87 4.42 -9.91 -11.77
C LEU A 87 3.83 -10.07 -13.16
N PHE A 88 4.24 -9.18 -14.05
CA PHE A 88 3.68 -9.07 -15.39
C PHE A 88 4.76 -8.89 -16.45
N THR A 89 4.41 -9.15 -17.68
CA THR A 89 5.24 -9.01 -18.89
C THR A 89 4.38 -8.58 -20.06
N ARG A 90 4.99 -8.23 -21.19
CA ARG A 90 4.24 -8.00 -22.43
C ARG A 90 3.56 -9.29 -22.89
N ARG A 91 2.42 -9.15 -23.55
CA ARG A 91 1.63 -10.27 -24.05
C ARG A 91 2.39 -11.19 -25.00
N ASP A 92 3.26 -10.60 -25.83
CA ASP A 92 4.08 -11.30 -26.82
C ASP A 92 5.36 -11.96 -26.23
N SER A 93 5.61 -11.81 -24.93
CA SER A 93 6.75 -12.41 -24.23
C SER A 93 6.58 -13.92 -24.07
N SER A 94 7.71 -14.63 -24.05
CA SER A 94 7.76 -16.06 -23.70
C SER A 94 7.67 -16.35 -22.19
N ILE A 95 7.69 -15.31 -21.33
CA ILE A 95 7.62 -15.47 -19.88
C ILE A 95 6.19 -15.86 -19.49
N THR A 96 6.04 -17.01 -18.84
CA THR A 96 4.75 -17.56 -18.38
C THR A 96 4.78 -17.99 -16.91
N THR A 97 5.96 -18.16 -16.33
CA THR A 97 6.19 -18.59 -14.95
C THR A 97 7.32 -17.80 -14.31
N LEU A 98 7.47 -17.87 -12.98
CA LEU A 98 8.62 -17.27 -12.28
C LEU A 98 9.95 -17.84 -12.75
N ALA A 99 10.02 -19.13 -13.10
CA ALA A 99 11.26 -19.75 -13.57
C ALA A 99 11.79 -19.14 -14.88
N ASP A 100 10.89 -18.62 -15.71
CA ASP A 100 11.27 -17.99 -17.00
C ASP A 100 11.97 -16.63 -16.81
N LEU A 101 11.98 -16.09 -15.57
CA LEU A 101 12.69 -14.85 -15.25
C LEU A 101 14.21 -15.02 -15.19
N LYS A 102 14.73 -16.25 -15.14
CA LYS A 102 16.20 -16.47 -15.17
C LYS A 102 16.83 -15.81 -16.38
N GLY A 103 17.86 -15.00 -16.14
CA GLY A 103 18.55 -14.25 -17.19
C GLY A 103 17.72 -13.10 -17.81
N LYS A 104 16.61 -12.68 -17.19
CA LYS A 104 15.79 -11.54 -17.64
C LYS A 104 16.04 -10.29 -16.79
N ARG A 105 15.68 -9.12 -17.32
CA ARG A 105 15.70 -7.85 -16.59
C ARG A 105 14.32 -7.60 -15.99
N VAL A 106 14.27 -7.26 -14.70
CA VAL A 106 13.02 -7.04 -13.97
C VAL A 106 13.01 -5.63 -13.38
N ALA A 107 11.94 -4.86 -13.64
CA ALA A 107 11.72 -3.55 -13.05
C ALA A 107 10.86 -3.69 -11.80
N LEU A 108 11.32 -3.13 -10.68
CA LEU A 108 10.60 -3.05 -9.41
C LEU A 108 10.22 -1.59 -9.11
N GLY A 109 9.25 -1.35 -8.25
CA GLY A 109 8.95 -0.04 -7.69
C GLY A 109 10.05 0.43 -6.73
N SER A 110 9.75 1.40 -5.86
CA SER A 110 10.71 1.85 -4.84
C SER A 110 10.95 0.79 -3.77
N ARG A 111 12.12 0.84 -3.13
CA ARG A 111 12.44 -0.04 -1.99
C ARG A 111 11.46 0.13 -0.84
N GLY A 112 10.91 1.33 -0.68
CA GLY A 112 9.85 1.64 0.29
C GLY A 112 8.44 1.24 -0.13
N SER A 113 8.24 0.70 -1.33
CA SER A 113 6.94 0.19 -1.79
C SER A 113 6.77 -1.28 -1.40
N ALA A 114 5.81 -1.57 -0.55
CA ALA A 114 5.49 -2.95 -0.19
C ALA A 114 5.10 -3.78 -1.42
N GLN A 115 4.17 -3.28 -2.24
CA GLN A 115 3.55 -4.02 -3.33
C GLN A 115 4.39 -4.12 -4.60
N ALA A 116 5.24 -3.14 -4.87
CA ALA A 116 5.98 -3.08 -6.13
C ALA A 116 7.50 -3.28 -5.96
N GLY A 117 8.02 -3.14 -4.75
CA GLY A 117 9.45 -3.26 -4.43
C GLY A 117 9.75 -4.41 -3.48
N LEU A 118 9.41 -4.27 -2.21
CA LEU A 118 9.80 -5.18 -1.14
C LEU A 118 9.23 -6.59 -1.32
N LEU A 119 7.90 -6.72 -1.41
CA LEU A 119 7.25 -8.03 -1.52
C LEU A 119 7.57 -8.78 -2.82
N PRO A 120 7.62 -8.14 -4.02
CA PRO A 120 8.08 -8.84 -5.21
C PRO A 120 9.48 -9.43 -5.03
N TYR A 121 10.44 -8.65 -4.50
CA TYR A 121 11.79 -9.10 -4.25
C TYR A 121 11.82 -10.30 -3.28
N TYR A 122 11.07 -10.19 -2.17
CA TYR A 122 10.93 -11.26 -1.18
C TYR A 122 10.33 -12.53 -1.79
N PHE A 123 9.21 -12.41 -2.52
CA PHE A 123 8.55 -13.58 -3.10
C PHE A 123 9.39 -14.27 -4.19
N LEU A 124 10.16 -13.53 -4.99
CA LEU A 124 11.11 -14.15 -5.91
C LEU A 124 12.07 -15.09 -5.16
N LYS A 125 12.65 -14.61 -4.05
CA LYS A 125 13.55 -15.44 -3.21
C LYS A 125 12.84 -16.65 -2.61
N GLN A 126 11.61 -16.48 -2.08
CA GLN A 126 10.82 -17.57 -1.52
C GLN A 126 10.49 -18.67 -2.54
N HIS A 127 10.43 -18.33 -3.82
CA HIS A 127 10.24 -19.28 -4.92
C HIS A 127 11.56 -19.78 -5.53
N GLY A 128 12.68 -19.59 -4.83
CA GLY A 128 13.98 -20.11 -5.23
C GLY A 128 14.69 -19.34 -6.34
N LEU A 129 14.23 -18.13 -6.66
CA LEU A 129 14.85 -17.24 -7.63
C LEU A 129 15.51 -16.07 -6.90
N ASP A 130 16.82 -16.11 -6.77
CA ASP A 130 17.62 -15.03 -6.18
C ASP A 130 17.81 -13.92 -7.22
N PRO A 131 17.20 -12.71 -7.03
CA PRO A 131 17.33 -11.63 -8.00
C PRO A 131 18.79 -11.26 -8.33
N GLN A 132 19.70 -11.33 -7.35
CA GLN A 132 21.11 -10.98 -7.56
C GLN A 132 21.87 -11.98 -8.41
N ARG A 133 21.51 -13.26 -8.30
CA ARG A 133 22.23 -14.35 -8.99
C ARG A 133 21.56 -14.78 -10.27
N ASP A 134 20.22 -14.82 -10.26
CA ASP A 134 19.44 -15.51 -11.29
C ASP A 134 18.87 -14.57 -12.37
N LEU A 135 18.74 -13.26 -12.08
CA LEU A 135 18.31 -12.27 -13.06
C LEU A 135 19.52 -11.69 -13.83
N ALA A 136 19.32 -11.29 -15.07
CA ALA A 136 20.34 -10.54 -15.83
C ALA A 136 20.55 -9.14 -15.21
N ALA A 137 19.46 -8.52 -14.76
CA ALA A 137 19.47 -7.29 -13.98
C ALA A 137 18.11 -7.10 -13.27
N TYR A 138 18.10 -6.39 -12.16
CA TYR A 138 16.90 -5.81 -11.59
C TYR A 138 17.20 -4.40 -11.10
N THR A 139 16.21 -3.55 -11.07
CA THR A 139 16.35 -2.18 -10.56
C THR A 139 15.14 -1.79 -9.74
N PHE A 140 15.37 -1.09 -8.65
CA PHE A 140 14.34 -0.35 -7.94
C PHE A 140 14.16 1.06 -8.56
N ALA A 141 13.12 1.78 -8.15
CA ALA A 141 12.88 3.13 -8.65
C ALA A 141 14.07 4.06 -8.40
N GLU A 142 14.70 3.92 -7.23
CA GLU A 142 15.86 4.71 -6.81
C GLU A 142 17.13 4.45 -7.64
N ASP A 143 17.19 3.33 -8.36
CA ASP A 143 18.33 2.95 -9.20
C ASP A 143 18.18 3.49 -10.64
N ARG A 144 17.10 4.20 -10.93
CA ARG A 144 16.75 4.71 -12.25
C ARG A 144 16.68 6.23 -12.25
N GLU A 145 16.74 6.82 -13.45
CA GLU A 145 16.43 8.24 -13.61
C GLU A 145 15.02 8.57 -13.09
N PRO A 146 14.84 9.71 -12.41
CA PRO A 146 13.54 10.12 -11.90
C PRO A 146 12.47 10.16 -13.00
N SER A 147 11.30 9.64 -12.70
CA SER A 147 10.14 9.66 -13.59
C SER A 147 9.08 10.65 -13.06
N PRO A 148 8.38 11.38 -13.93
CA PRO A 148 7.22 12.17 -13.53
C PRO A 148 5.99 11.30 -13.19
N LEU A 149 6.06 10.00 -13.48
CA LEU A 149 5.00 9.03 -13.18
C LEU A 149 5.17 8.50 -11.77
N SER A 150 4.10 7.98 -11.19
CA SER A 150 4.20 7.19 -9.98
C SER A 150 5.04 5.94 -10.22
N ASP A 151 5.68 5.42 -9.19
CA ASP A 151 6.57 4.25 -9.23
C ASP A 151 6.02 3.10 -10.08
N GLU A 152 4.78 2.68 -9.82
CA GLU A 152 4.16 1.55 -10.48
C GLU A 152 3.85 1.85 -11.96
N ARG A 153 3.40 3.07 -12.27
CA ARG A 153 3.21 3.50 -13.67
C ARG A 153 4.52 3.53 -14.45
N ALA A 154 5.59 3.97 -13.82
CA ALA A 154 6.92 3.95 -14.43
C ALA A 154 7.37 2.51 -14.73
N VAL A 155 7.12 1.55 -13.83
CA VAL A 155 7.40 0.13 -14.07
C VAL A 155 6.60 -0.40 -15.26
N VAL A 156 5.30 -0.08 -15.36
CA VAL A 156 4.47 -0.48 -16.50
C VAL A 156 5.03 0.06 -17.82
N GLU A 157 5.38 1.35 -17.86
CA GLU A 157 5.98 1.95 -19.06
C GLU A 157 7.30 1.29 -19.48
N LEU A 158 8.18 0.98 -18.53
CA LEU A 158 9.47 0.35 -18.80
C LEU A 158 9.30 -1.02 -19.46
N VAL A 159 8.31 -1.80 -19.01
CA VAL A 159 8.00 -3.10 -19.63
C VAL A 159 7.37 -2.91 -21.01
N LEU A 160 6.43 -1.97 -21.17
CA LEU A 160 5.80 -1.68 -22.46
C LEU A 160 6.83 -1.24 -23.52
N LYS A 161 7.82 -0.42 -23.13
CA LYS A 161 8.91 0.04 -24.01
C LYS A 161 9.97 -1.05 -24.28
N GLY A 162 9.88 -2.22 -23.62
CA GLY A 162 10.86 -3.31 -23.77
C GLY A 162 12.21 -3.04 -23.09
N ALA A 163 12.30 -2.01 -22.23
CA ALA A 163 13.49 -1.76 -21.44
C ALA A 163 13.74 -2.87 -20.41
N TYR A 164 12.65 -3.48 -19.93
CA TYR A 164 12.65 -4.64 -19.05
C TYR A 164 11.69 -5.70 -19.59
N GLU A 165 12.02 -6.97 -19.38
CA GLU A 165 11.20 -8.08 -19.84
C GLU A 165 10.00 -8.33 -18.92
N ALA A 166 10.12 -7.97 -17.62
CA ALA A 166 9.04 -8.10 -16.65
C ALA A 166 9.07 -6.96 -15.63
N GLY A 167 7.98 -6.78 -14.94
CA GLY A 167 7.85 -5.80 -13.86
C GLY A 167 6.92 -6.29 -12.75
N ALA A 168 6.95 -5.59 -11.62
CA ALA A 168 6.09 -5.85 -10.47
C ALA A 168 5.30 -4.60 -10.06
N VAL A 169 4.00 -4.77 -9.90
CA VAL A 169 3.07 -3.72 -9.45
C VAL A 169 1.94 -4.33 -8.60
N SER A 170 1.11 -3.50 -8.02
CA SER A 170 -0.16 -3.96 -7.44
C SER A 170 -1.16 -4.40 -8.51
N GLN A 171 -2.02 -5.34 -8.16
CA GLN A 171 -3.17 -5.71 -8.98
C GLN A 171 -3.99 -4.47 -9.38
N ARG A 172 -4.22 -3.57 -8.44
CA ARG A 172 -5.00 -2.35 -8.63
C ARG A 172 -4.40 -1.40 -9.68
N THR A 173 -3.08 -1.35 -9.82
CA THR A 173 -2.44 -0.51 -10.83
C THR A 173 -2.78 -0.97 -12.23
N LEU A 174 -2.72 -2.28 -12.51
CA LEU A 174 -3.08 -2.81 -13.83
C LEU A 174 -4.59 -2.68 -14.12
N GLU A 175 -5.43 -2.98 -13.13
CA GLU A 175 -6.89 -2.81 -13.23
C GLU A 175 -7.25 -1.34 -13.50
N GLY A 176 -6.75 -0.40 -12.70
CA GLY A 176 -7.04 1.01 -12.84
C GLY A 176 -6.54 1.62 -14.16
N LEU A 177 -5.36 1.21 -14.63
CA LEU A 177 -4.87 1.64 -15.96
C LEU A 177 -5.76 1.13 -17.09
N THR A 178 -6.28 -0.09 -16.97
CA THR A 178 -7.19 -0.69 -17.96
C THR A 178 -8.55 0.00 -17.94
N GLU A 179 -9.13 0.21 -16.76
CA GLU A 179 -10.41 0.90 -16.58
C GLU A 179 -10.39 2.35 -17.10
N GLN A 180 -9.24 3.03 -16.94
CA GLN A 180 -9.03 4.39 -17.44
C GLN A 180 -8.70 4.44 -18.95
N GLY A 181 -8.64 3.29 -19.63
CA GLY A 181 -8.27 3.20 -21.04
C GLY A 181 -6.80 3.56 -21.34
N GLN A 182 -5.95 3.62 -20.30
CA GLN A 182 -4.51 3.93 -20.44
C GLN A 182 -3.68 2.68 -20.76
N LEU A 183 -4.23 1.51 -20.51
CA LEU A 183 -3.66 0.22 -20.87
C LEU A 183 -4.69 -0.54 -21.72
N MET A 184 -4.33 -0.84 -22.96
CA MET A 184 -5.20 -1.64 -23.81
C MET A 184 -5.30 -3.07 -23.31
N PRO A 185 -6.50 -3.68 -23.33
CA PRO A 185 -6.65 -5.10 -23.02
C PRO A 185 -5.66 -5.95 -23.83
N ASP A 186 -5.20 -7.03 -23.22
CA ASP A 186 -4.27 -7.98 -23.85
C ASP A 186 -2.87 -7.44 -24.22
N THR A 187 -2.49 -6.23 -23.81
CA THR A 187 -1.13 -5.70 -24.03
C THR A 187 -0.13 -6.35 -23.08
N LEU A 188 -0.55 -6.61 -21.85
CA LEU A 188 0.26 -7.24 -20.81
C LEU A 188 -0.32 -8.60 -20.41
N ARG A 189 0.53 -9.43 -19.83
CA ARG A 189 0.17 -10.70 -19.21
C ARG A 189 0.67 -10.71 -17.78
N VAL A 190 -0.23 -10.88 -16.82
CA VAL A 190 0.12 -11.27 -15.46
C VAL A 190 0.44 -12.76 -15.47
N PHE A 191 1.64 -13.14 -15.09
CA PHE A 191 2.07 -14.53 -15.04
C PHE A 191 2.22 -15.06 -13.61
N TRP A 192 2.18 -14.18 -12.62
CA TRP A 192 2.19 -14.54 -11.21
C TRP A 192 1.50 -13.48 -10.35
N SER A 193 0.79 -13.95 -9.31
CA SER A 193 0.19 -13.10 -8.28
C SER A 193 0.54 -13.62 -6.90
N SER A 194 0.83 -12.73 -5.97
CA SER A 194 1.09 -13.11 -4.58
C SER A 194 -0.15 -13.70 -3.90
N PRO A 195 0.01 -14.45 -2.80
CA PRO A 195 -1.04 -14.57 -1.81
C PRO A 195 -1.56 -13.19 -1.41
N GLY A 196 -2.84 -13.11 -1.03
CA GLY A 196 -3.40 -11.87 -0.53
C GLY A 196 -2.80 -11.48 0.82
N TYR A 197 -2.58 -10.18 1.02
CA TYR A 197 -2.07 -9.62 2.28
C TYR A 197 -2.84 -8.37 2.67
N SER A 198 -2.70 -7.94 3.94
CA SER A 198 -3.24 -6.67 4.42
C SER A 198 -2.33 -5.51 4.02
N HIS A 199 -2.93 -4.38 3.61
CA HIS A 199 -2.18 -3.26 3.06
C HIS A 199 -2.26 -2.02 3.98
N CYS A 200 -2.97 -0.95 3.61
CA CYS A 200 -3.05 0.24 4.45
C CYS A 200 -4.09 0.09 5.57
N CYS A 201 -3.86 0.77 6.69
CA CYS A 201 -4.79 0.70 7.83
C CYS A 201 -4.75 1.95 8.70
N PHE A 202 -5.87 2.25 9.34
CA PHE A 202 -5.95 3.19 10.44
C PHE A 202 -5.73 2.45 11.76
N THR A 203 -4.74 2.90 12.54
CA THR A 203 -4.42 2.29 13.84
C THR A 203 -4.64 3.24 14.98
N ALA A 204 -4.98 2.69 16.15
CA ALA A 204 -5.02 3.37 17.43
C ALA A 204 -4.15 2.62 18.45
N HIS A 205 -3.73 3.30 19.52
CA HIS A 205 -3.03 2.64 20.61
C HIS A 205 -3.91 1.56 21.27
N ARG A 206 -3.28 0.48 21.72
CA ARG A 206 -3.98 -0.65 22.33
C ARG A 206 -4.77 -0.28 23.57
N ASP A 207 -4.26 0.64 24.36
CA ASP A 207 -4.85 1.13 25.61
C ASP A 207 -5.92 2.22 25.41
N LEU A 208 -6.20 2.63 24.15
CA LEU A 208 -7.38 3.45 23.87
C LEU A 208 -8.62 2.73 24.39
N ASP A 209 -9.50 3.45 25.09
CA ASP A 209 -10.76 2.88 25.59
C ASP A 209 -11.49 2.11 24.49
N ALA A 210 -11.99 0.92 24.82
CA ALA A 210 -12.61 0.02 23.86
C ALA A 210 -13.89 0.60 23.23
N GLY A 211 -14.67 1.36 24.03
CA GLY A 211 -15.88 2.03 23.56
C GLY A 211 -15.52 3.16 22.58
N VAL A 212 -14.48 3.93 22.89
CA VAL A 212 -13.98 4.98 21.98
C VAL A 212 -13.43 4.36 20.69
N ALA A 213 -12.66 3.27 20.77
CA ALA A 213 -12.15 2.57 19.59
C ALA A 213 -13.30 2.05 18.71
N GLN A 214 -14.36 1.50 19.30
CA GLN A 214 -15.54 1.06 18.56
C GLN A 214 -16.27 2.24 17.90
N GLN A 215 -16.46 3.35 18.60
CA GLN A 215 -17.05 4.56 18.02
C GLN A 215 -16.26 5.08 16.81
N ILE A 216 -14.92 5.03 16.88
CA ILE A 216 -14.04 5.38 15.75
C ILE A 216 -14.29 4.43 14.57
N THR A 217 -14.31 3.12 14.81
CA THR A 217 -14.61 2.11 13.79
C THR A 217 -15.98 2.38 13.16
N ASP A 218 -17.01 2.59 13.99
CA ASP A 218 -18.38 2.84 13.52
C ASP A 218 -18.45 4.14 12.68
N ALA A 219 -17.72 5.18 13.08
CA ALA A 219 -17.64 6.42 12.30
C ALA A 219 -17.01 6.17 10.92
N PHE A 220 -15.91 5.41 10.81
CA PHE A 220 -15.33 5.07 9.51
C PHE A 220 -16.33 4.30 8.64
N ILE A 221 -16.88 3.19 9.15
CA ILE A 221 -17.75 2.30 8.36
C ILE A 221 -19.13 2.91 8.04
N SER A 222 -19.56 3.93 8.78
CA SER A 222 -20.80 4.66 8.49
C SER A 222 -20.69 5.60 7.30
N MET A 223 -19.48 5.87 6.79
CA MET A 223 -19.29 6.73 5.64
C MET A 223 -19.86 6.10 4.37
N GLN A 224 -20.80 6.81 3.74
CA GLN A 224 -21.51 6.29 2.56
C GLN A 224 -21.02 6.95 1.29
N TYR A 225 -20.75 6.14 0.27
CA TYR A 225 -20.37 6.64 -1.07
C TYR A 225 -21.46 7.46 -1.75
N THR A 226 -22.72 7.28 -1.33
CA THR A 226 -23.87 8.03 -1.81
C THR A 226 -23.93 9.46 -1.31
N ASP A 227 -23.27 9.78 -0.20
CA ASP A 227 -23.19 11.10 0.36
C ASP A 227 -22.09 11.92 -0.29
N ARG A 228 -22.32 13.22 -0.52
CA ARG A 228 -21.30 14.08 -1.16
C ARG A 228 -19.96 14.05 -0.41
N LEU A 229 -19.99 14.20 0.92
CA LEU A 229 -18.79 14.18 1.75
C LEU A 229 -18.13 12.81 1.73
N GLY A 230 -18.93 11.75 1.89
CA GLY A 230 -18.45 10.38 1.86
C GLY A 230 -17.79 10.05 0.52
N LYS A 231 -18.44 10.41 -0.59
CA LYS A 231 -17.88 10.22 -1.93
C LYS A 231 -16.55 10.95 -2.11
N GLU A 232 -16.42 12.21 -1.67
CA GLU A 232 -15.19 12.99 -1.79
C GLU A 232 -14.03 12.34 -1.02
N VAL A 233 -14.28 11.84 0.19
CA VAL A 233 -13.27 11.15 1.00
C VAL A 233 -12.90 9.80 0.39
N LEU A 234 -13.89 8.98 0.03
CA LEU A 234 -13.68 7.63 -0.49
C LEU A 234 -13.01 7.65 -1.88
N ASP A 235 -13.37 8.60 -2.75
CA ASP A 235 -12.67 8.83 -4.02
C ASP A 235 -11.22 9.25 -3.78
N GLY A 236 -10.97 10.15 -2.81
CA GLY A 236 -9.64 10.58 -2.43
C GLY A 236 -8.77 9.47 -1.85
N GLU A 237 -9.37 8.50 -1.17
CA GLU A 237 -8.74 7.27 -0.67
C GLU A 237 -8.69 6.15 -1.72
N GLY A 238 -9.34 6.30 -2.86
CA GLY A 238 -9.39 5.30 -3.92
C GLY A 238 -10.11 4.01 -3.52
N CYS A 239 -11.20 4.11 -2.75
CA CYS A 239 -11.99 2.99 -2.25
C CYS A 239 -13.49 3.26 -2.37
N GLN A 240 -14.32 2.25 -2.11
CA GLN A 240 -15.78 2.38 -2.11
C GLN A 240 -16.35 2.45 -0.69
N ALA A 241 -15.62 1.91 0.28
CA ALA A 241 -16.02 1.88 1.68
C ALA A 241 -14.81 1.75 2.62
N PHE A 242 -14.98 2.19 3.84
CA PHE A 242 -14.16 1.72 4.95
C PHE A 242 -14.80 0.48 5.56
N VAL A 243 -13.96 -0.43 6.04
CA VAL A 243 -14.35 -1.70 6.66
C VAL A 243 -13.66 -1.85 8.02
N PRO A 244 -14.18 -2.70 8.92
CA PRO A 244 -13.49 -2.97 10.17
C PRO A 244 -12.05 -3.45 9.94
N GLY A 245 -11.14 -2.97 10.76
CA GLY A 245 -9.74 -3.34 10.67
C GLY A 245 -9.47 -4.79 11.08
N ILE A 246 -8.44 -5.38 10.48
CA ILE A 246 -7.96 -6.72 10.83
C ILE A 246 -6.47 -6.66 11.21
N THR A 247 -6.04 -7.55 12.11
CA THR A 247 -4.64 -7.63 12.59
C THR A 247 -3.86 -8.79 11.97
N THR A 248 -4.45 -9.51 11.03
CA THR A 248 -3.85 -10.65 10.29
C THR A 248 -3.50 -10.25 8.85
N GLY A 249 -2.72 -11.09 8.15
CA GLY A 249 -2.35 -10.85 6.76
C GLY A 249 -1.12 -9.96 6.57
N TRP A 250 -0.33 -9.75 7.63
CA TRP A 250 0.89 -8.93 7.61
C TRP A 250 2.17 -9.77 7.59
N GLU A 251 2.06 -11.09 7.72
CA GLU A 251 3.14 -12.04 7.97
C GLU A 251 4.20 -12.03 6.86
N ALA A 252 3.78 -11.94 5.60
CA ALA A 252 4.70 -11.86 4.46
C ALA A 252 5.53 -10.57 4.49
N LEU A 253 4.89 -9.45 4.88
CA LEU A 253 5.56 -8.16 4.99
C LEU A 253 6.53 -8.12 6.17
N GLU A 254 6.13 -8.66 7.32
CA GLU A 254 6.99 -8.80 8.49
C GLU A 254 8.24 -9.64 8.17
N SER A 255 8.05 -10.76 7.46
CA SER A 255 9.13 -11.60 7.01
C SER A 255 10.06 -10.88 6.02
N ALA A 256 9.47 -10.18 5.04
CA ALA A 256 10.22 -9.43 4.04
C ALA A 256 11.07 -8.31 4.67
N LEU A 257 10.55 -7.61 5.69
CA LEU A 257 11.27 -6.55 6.41
C LEU A 257 12.39 -7.10 7.31
N SER A 258 12.31 -8.37 7.73
CA SER A 258 13.39 -9.02 8.49
C SER A 258 14.54 -9.50 7.59
N GLU A 259 14.34 -9.59 6.28
CA GLU A 259 15.34 -9.98 5.29
C GLU A 259 15.88 -8.73 4.56
N PRO A 260 17.17 -8.36 4.72
CA PRO A 260 17.69 -7.18 4.05
C PRO A 260 17.63 -7.33 2.52
N ILE A 261 17.06 -6.34 1.85
CA ILE A 261 17.26 -6.14 0.40
C ILE A 261 18.71 -5.64 0.24
N ARG A 262 19.56 -6.48 -0.32
CA ARG A 262 20.97 -6.13 -0.60
C ARG A 262 21.11 -5.52 -1.98
#